data_137be32df75645241156b8af96e2fc01
#
_entry.id   137be32df75645241156b8af96e2fc01
#
_cell.length_a   1.000
_cell.length_b   1.000
_cell.length_c   1.000
_cell.angle_alpha   90.00
_cell.angle_beta   90.00
_cell.angle_gamma   90.00
#
_symmetry.space_group_name_H-M   'P 1'
#
loop_
_entity.id
_entity.type
_entity.pdbx_description
1 polymer ?
#
loop_
_entity_poly.entity_id
_entity_poly.type
_entity_poly.pdbx_seq_one_letter_code
_entity_poly.pdbx_strand_id
1 'polypeptide(L)'
;MQKSSLYSIPNLITYFRLLSIPFILVFYLSGIYILQLLAFIIFILASLSDFLDGYLARKLNQTSVLGKILDPIADKLLVILAFMMFINSDLLNTYTTIGILIITAREIIVMTMREITAHQGIMIDVIRLSKLKTTLQFISLILLFLVSLTRNSDIQIINLTNTFICATAIISVISLMIYIKTV
;
A
#
# COMPACT_ATOMS: atom_id res chain seq x y z
N MET A 1 24.64 -10.41 -21.15
CA MET A 1 23.36 -10.68 -20.47
C MET A 1 23.67 -11.17 -19.07
N GLN A 2 23.56 -10.31 -18.06
CA GLN A 2 23.72 -10.73 -16.66
C GLN A 2 22.55 -11.66 -16.32
N LYS A 3 22.82 -12.92 -15.98
CA LYS A 3 21.81 -13.84 -15.43
C LYS A 3 21.21 -13.18 -14.19
N SER A 4 20.00 -12.66 -14.30
CA SER A 4 19.25 -12.15 -13.18
C SER A 4 18.97 -13.32 -12.24
N SER A 5 19.74 -13.42 -11.17
CA SER A 5 19.49 -14.45 -10.15
C SER A 5 18.09 -14.24 -9.58
N LEU A 6 17.22 -15.24 -9.73
CA LEU A 6 15.89 -15.28 -9.10
C LEU A 6 15.99 -15.08 -7.58
N TYR A 7 17.13 -15.38 -7.00
CA TYR A 7 17.46 -15.33 -5.57
C TYR A 7 18.28 -14.08 -5.19
N SER A 8 18.17 -12.98 -5.92
CA SER A 8 18.77 -11.72 -5.48
C SER A 8 18.09 -11.21 -4.20
N ILE A 9 18.85 -10.55 -3.32
CA ILE A 9 18.34 -10.02 -2.05
C ILE A 9 17.09 -9.14 -2.26
N PRO A 10 17.05 -8.20 -3.24
CA PRO A 10 15.84 -7.44 -3.52
C PRO A 10 14.64 -8.32 -3.87
N ASN A 11 14.81 -9.33 -4.73
CA ASN A 11 13.70 -10.22 -5.09
C ASN A 11 13.16 -11.01 -3.89
N LEU A 12 14.02 -11.44 -2.96
CA LEU A 12 13.59 -12.13 -1.75
C LEU A 12 12.72 -11.22 -0.86
N ILE A 13 13.05 -9.95 -0.78
CA ILE A 13 12.26 -8.96 -0.04
C ILE A 13 10.88 -8.78 -0.68
N THR A 14 10.81 -8.69 -2.01
CA THR A 14 9.52 -8.63 -2.74
C THR A 14 8.68 -9.90 -2.51
N TYR A 15 9.31 -11.09 -2.56
CA TYR A 15 8.61 -12.36 -2.26
C TYR A 15 8.12 -12.40 -0.83
N PHE A 16 8.92 -11.94 0.15
CA PHE A 16 8.48 -11.82 1.54
C PHE A 16 7.23 -10.93 1.64
N ARG A 17 7.20 -9.78 0.96
CA ARG A 17 6.04 -8.88 0.95
C ARG A 17 4.81 -9.55 0.35
N LEU A 18 4.92 -10.22 -0.79
CA LEU A 18 3.81 -10.93 -1.42
C LEU A 18 3.28 -12.06 -0.54
N LEU A 19 4.17 -12.85 0.07
CA LEU A 19 3.80 -13.93 0.98
C LEU A 19 3.19 -13.41 2.29
N SER A 20 3.60 -12.25 2.76
CA SER A 20 3.05 -11.66 3.99
C SER A 20 1.57 -11.31 3.88
N ILE A 21 1.08 -10.97 2.68
CA ILE A 21 -0.32 -10.55 2.46
C ILE A 21 -1.35 -11.60 2.92
N PRO A 22 -1.30 -12.86 2.46
CA PRO A 22 -2.26 -13.86 2.92
C PRO A 22 -2.17 -14.11 4.44
N PHE A 23 -0.98 -14.05 5.05
CA PHE A 23 -0.83 -14.18 6.49
C PHE A 23 -1.48 -13.01 7.25
N ILE A 24 -1.28 -11.78 6.79
CA ILE A 24 -1.94 -10.59 7.36
C ILE A 24 -3.46 -10.78 7.33
N LEU A 25 -4.02 -11.19 6.20
CA LEU A 25 -5.47 -11.38 6.05
C LEU A 25 -6.00 -12.47 6.98
N VAL A 26 -5.38 -13.65 6.96
CA VAL A 26 -5.82 -14.79 7.78
C VAL A 26 -5.72 -14.47 9.28
N PHE A 27 -4.61 -13.87 9.70
CA PHE A 27 -4.39 -13.53 11.10
C PHE A 27 -5.36 -12.43 11.57
N TYR A 28 -5.58 -11.40 10.77
CA TYR A 28 -6.53 -10.34 11.12
C TYR A 28 -7.97 -10.85 11.21
N LEU A 29 -8.42 -11.62 10.20
CA LEU A 29 -9.79 -12.16 10.13
C LEU A 29 -10.08 -13.25 11.15
N SER A 30 -9.07 -13.83 11.81
CA SER A 30 -9.26 -14.81 12.88
C SER A 30 -10.00 -14.25 14.10
N GLY A 31 -10.04 -12.94 14.31
CA GLY A 31 -10.63 -12.28 15.47
C GLY A 31 -9.86 -12.49 16.78
N ILE A 32 -8.76 -13.27 16.77
CA ILE A 32 -7.94 -13.53 17.95
C ILE A 32 -6.94 -12.37 18.13
N TYR A 33 -6.96 -11.71 19.28
CA TYR A 33 -6.15 -10.53 19.56
C TYR A 33 -4.65 -10.69 19.23
N ILE A 34 -4.05 -11.81 19.66
CA ILE A 34 -2.63 -12.10 19.39
C ILE A 34 -2.34 -12.21 17.90
N LEU A 35 -3.22 -12.86 17.13
CA LEU A 35 -3.06 -12.98 15.68
C LEU A 35 -3.28 -11.63 14.98
N GLN A 36 -4.22 -10.82 15.43
CA GLN A 36 -4.41 -9.45 14.93
C GLN A 36 -3.18 -8.58 15.19
N LEU A 37 -2.57 -8.70 16.37
CA LEU A 37 -1.31 -8.02 16.68
C LEU A 37 -0.17 -8.49 15.78
N LEU A 38 -0.06 -9.79 15.53
CA LEU A 38 0.92 -10.35 14.58
C LEU A 38 0.66 -9.84 13.15
N ALA A 39 -0.58 -9.76 12.71
CA ALA A 39 -0.96 -9.19 11.41
C ALA A 39 -0.46 -7.74 11.30
N PHE A 40 -0.65 -6.94 12.33
CA PHE A 40 -0.15 -5.55 12.37
C PHE A 40 1.38 -5.49 12.29
N ILE A 41 2.09 -6.31 13.06
CA ILE A 41 3.56 -6.35 13.04
C ILE A 41 4.07 -6.76 11.65
N ILE A 42 3.48 -7.80 11.06
CA ILE A 42 3.84 -8.27 9.71
C ILE A 42 3.56 -7.17 8.68
N PHE A 43 2.43 -6.45 8.78
CA PHE A 43 2.11 -5.32 7.91
C PHE A 43 3.18 -4.22 8.00
N ILE A 44 3.62 -3.85 9.21
CA ILE A 44 4.67 -2.85 9.40
C ILE A 44 5.99 -3.32 8.79
N LEU A 45 6.40 -4.57 9.05
CA LEU A 45 7.64 -5.14 8.49
C LEU A 45 7.59 -5.21 6.96
N ALA A 46 6.47 -5.63 6.38
CA ALA A 46 6.27 -5.68 4.94
C ALA A 46 6.29 -4.27 4.31
N SER A 47 5.72 -3.28 4.99
CA SER A 47 5.75 -1.87 4.53
C SER A 47 7.14 -1.25 4.59
N LEU A 48 7.91 -1.52 5.66
CA LEU A 48 9.28 -1.05 5.79
C LEU A 48 10.23 -1.74 4.82
N SER A 49 9.95 -2.98 4.44
CA SER A 49 10.77 -3.74 3.50
C SER A 49 10.85 -3.07 2.12
N ASP A 50 9.81 -2.35 1.69
CA ASP A 50 9.80 -1.58 0.44
C ASP A 50 10.88 -0.47 0.42
N PHE A 51 11.07 0.19 1.55
CA PHE A 51 12.12 1.20 1.66
C PHE A 51 13.53 0.57 1.63
N LEU A 52 13.66 -0.62 2.21
CA LEU A 52 14.95 -1.34 2.28
C LEU A 52 15.36 -1.93 0.93
N ASP A 53 14.43 -2.52 0.16
CA ASP A 53 14.76 -3.13 -1.13
C ASP A 53 15.20 -2.09 -2.16
N GLY A 54 14.52 -0.95 -2.24
CA GLY A 54 14.93 0.16 -3.09
C GLY A 54 16.31 0.74 -2.76
N TYR A 55 16.69 0.76 -1.47
CA TYR A 55 18.02 1.16 -1.04
C TYR A 55 19.07 0.10 -1.39
N LEU A 56 18.80 -1.17 -1.08
CA LEU A 56 19.71 -2.29 -1.31
C LEU A 56 19.93 -2.56 -2.80
N ALA A 57 18.89 -2.48 -3.63
CA ALA A 57 18.99 -2.66 -5.08
C ALA A 57 19.96 -1.64 -5.71
N ARG A 58 19.89 -0.38 -5.27
CA ARG A 58 20.82 0.67 -5.73
C ARG A 58 22.25 0.44 -5.23
N LYS A 59 22.41 0.03 -3.98
CA LYS A 59 23.73 -0.19 -3.36
C LYS A 59 24.44 -1.43 -3.92
N LEU A 60 23.68 -2.49 -4.23
CA LEU A 60 24.25 -3.77 -4.69
C LEU A 60 24.30 -3.91 -6.23
N ASN A 61 23.77 -2.94 -6.99
CA ASN A 61 23.64 -3.01 -8.44
C ASN A 61 22.94 -4.30 -8.93
N GLN A 62 22.06 -4.88 -8.09
CA GLN A 62 21.34 -6.12 -8.37
C GLN A 62 19.89 -5.82 -8.75
N THR A 63 19.69 -5.41 -10.00
CA THR A 63 18.32 -5.22 -10.52
C THR A 63 17.94 -6.42 -11.38
N SER A 64 16.83 -7.08 -11.09
CA SER A 64 16.25 -8.13 -11.93
C SER A 64 15.04 -7.61 -12.70
N VAL A 65 14.77 -8.21 -13.87
CA VAL A 65 13.56 -7.89 -14.65
C VAL A 65 12.30 -8.25 -13.86
N LEU A 66 12.30 -9.40 -13.19
CA LEU A 66 11.19 -9.85 -12.34
C LEU A 66 10.95 -8.91 -11.15
N GLY A 67 12.00 -8.47 -10.44
CA GLY A 67 11.88 -7.50 -9.36
C GLY A 67 11.23 -6.20 -9.81
N LYS A 68 11.69 -5.63 -10.93
CA LYS A 68 11.11 -4.40 -11.48
C LYS A 68 9.61 -4.48 -11.78
N ILE A 69 9.10 -5.67 -12.10
CA ILE A 69 7.67 -5.91 -12.36
C ILE A 69 6.93 -6.18 -11.05
N LEU A 70 7.49 -7.02 -10.18
CA LEU A 70 6.82 -7.47 -8.97
C LEU A 70 6.79 -6.43 -7.85
N ASP A 71 7.84 -5.57 -7.74
CA ASP A 71 7.91 -4.57 -6.67
C ASP A 71 6.71 -3.60 -6.66
N PRO A 72 6.35 -2.93 -7.78
CA PRO A 72 5.20 -2.04 -7.77
C PRO A 72 3.87 -2.78 -7.57
N ILE A 73 3.78 -4.05 -7.97
CA ILE A 73 2.59 -4.89 -7.76
C ILE A 73 2.47 -5.23 -6.27
N ALA A 74 3.55 -5.71 -5.65
CA ALA A 74 3.56 -6.12 -4.25
C ALA A 74 3.22 -4.95 -3.31
N ASP A 75 3.79 -3.77 -3.56
CA ASP A 75 3.50 -2.54 -2.81
C ASP A 75 2.02 -2.17 -2.88
N LYS A 76 1.43 -2.19 -4.07
CA LYS A 76 0.02 -1.84 -4.24
C LYS A 76 -0.93 -2.89 -3.67
N LEU A 77 -0.65 -4.17 -3.86
CA LEU A 77 -1.45 -5.25 -3.31
C LEU A 77 -1.49 -5.21 -1.78
N LEU A 78 -0.35 -4.96 -1.13
CA LEU A 78 -0.28 -4.84 0.32
C LEU A 78 -1.24 -3.77 0.85
N VAL A 79 -1.19 -2.56 0.29
CA VAL A 79 -2.03 -1.43 0.70
C VAL A 79 -3.51 -1.66 0.37
N ILE A 80 -3.82 -2.14 -0.84
CA ILE A 80 -5.20 -2.40 -1.29
C ILE A 80 -5.86 -3.45 -0.41
N LEU A 81 -5.20 -4.60 -0.22
CA LEU A 81 -5.78 -5.70 0.55
C LEU A 81 -5.86 -5.36 2.04
N ALA A 82 -4.91 -4.59 2.58
CA ALA A 82 -4.99 -4.08 3.94
C ALA A 82 -6.21 -3.15 4.15
N PHE A 83 -6.53 -2.27 3.21
CA PHE A 83 -7.77 -1.48 3.28
C PHE A 83 -9.02 -2.35 3.13
N MET A 84 -9.01 -3.31 2.19
CA MET A 84 -10.17 -4.18 1.93
C MET A 84 -10.58 -5.02 3.13
N MET A 85 -9.65 -5.47 3.98
CA MET A 85 -10.00 -6.26 5.15
C MET A 85 -10.78 -5.46 6.21
N PHE A 86 -10.70 -4.12 6.19
CA PHE A 86 -11.46 -3.26 7.12
C PHE A 86 -12.84 -2.86 6.60
N ILE A 87 -13.18 -3.11 5.32
CA ILE A 87 -14.43 -2.61 4.69
C ILE A 87 -15.70 -3.02 5.45
N ASN A 88 -15.72 -4.22 6.01
CA ASN A 88 -16.87 -4.72 6.77
C ASN A 88 -16.74 -4.50 8.28
N SER A 89 -15.81 -3.68 8.73
CA SER A 89 -15.66 -3.38 10.15
C SER A 89 -16.56 -2.21 10.56
N ASP A 90 -17.06 -2.25 11.81
CA ASP A 90 -17.83 -1.15 12.42
C ASP A 90 -16.99 0.13 12.63
N LEU A 91 -15.70 0.09 12.30
CA LEU A 91 -14.79 1.22 12.40
C LEU A 91 -15.00 2.25 11.27
N LEU A 92 -15.61 1.83 10.15
CA LEU A 92 -15.76 2.65 8.96
C LEU A 92 -17.22 3.10 8.80
N ASN A 93 -17.40 4.37 8.49
CA ASN A 93 -18.68 4.87 8.01
C ASN A 93 -18.79 4.74 6.46
N THR A 94 -19.99 4.92 5.93
CA THR A 94 -20.26 4.80 4.48
C THR A 94 -19.34 5.68 3.64
N TYR A 95 -19.11 6.94 4.06
CA TYR A 95 -18.25 7.87 3.31
C TYR A 95 -16.80 7.40 3.28
N THR A 96 -16.31 6.85 4.37
CA THR A 96 -14.95 6.32 4.47
C THR A 96 -14.78 5.07 3.63
N THR A 97 -15.78 4.19 3.61
CA THR A 97 -15.80 3.01 2.74
C THR A 97 -15.73 3.42 1.26
N ILE A 98 -16.53 4.41 0.84
CA ILE A 98 -16.46 4.99 -0.52
C ILE A 98 -15.05 5.59 -0.76
N GLY A 99 -14.47 6.28 0.23
CA GLY A 99 -13.12 6.81 0.15
C GLY A 99 -12.07 5.73 -0.11
N ILE A 100 -12.15 4.60 0.58
CA ILE A 100 -11.26 3.44 0.36
C ILE A 100 -11.40 2.90 -1.08
N LEU A 101 -12.62 2.76 -1.58
CA LEU A 101 -12.86 2.30 -2.95
C LEU A 101 -12.25 3.27 -3.97
N ILE A 102 -12.39 4.58 -3.76
CA ILE A 102 -11.79 5.62 -4.61
C ILE A 102 -10.24 5.52 -4.57
N ILE A 103 -9.66 5.39 -3.38
CA ILE A 103 -8.21 5.21 -3.23
C ILE A 103 -7.74 3.98 -4.02
N THR A 104 -8.42 2.86 -3.85
CA THR A 104 -8.09 1.59 -4.51
C THR A 104 -8.19 1.68 -6.03
N ALA A 105 -9.29 2.20 -6.55
CA ALA A 105 -9.49 2.40 -7.98
C ALA A 105 -8.38 3.30 -8.58
N ARG A 106 -8.06 4.38 -7.89
CA ARG A 106 -6.99 5.30 -8.31
C ARG A 106 -5.62 4.62 -8.35
N GLU A 107 -5.29 3.77 -7.36
CA GLU A 107 -4.01 3.04 -7.37
C GLU A 107 -3.87 2.17 -8.62
N ILE A 108 -4.91 1.44 -8.96
CA ILE A 108 -4.95 0.57 -10.14
C ILE A 108 -4.83 1.40 -11.43
N ILE A 109 -5.64 2.46 -11.56
CA ILE A 109 -5.64 3.32 -12.75
C ILE A 109 -4.25 3.92 -13.00
N VAL A 110 -3.65 4.53 -11.98
CA VAL A 110 -2.34 5.19 -12.16
C VAL A 110 -1.22 4.18 -12.39
N MET A 111 -1.29 2.99 -11.77
CA MET A 111 -0.33 1.93 -12.04
C MET A 111 -0.38 1.50 -13.52
N THR A 112 -1.59 1.27 -14.04
CA THR A 112 -1.79 0.89 -15.45
C THR A 112 -1.36 2.00 -16.41
N MET A 113 -1.71 3.26 -16.12
CA MET A 113 -1.28 4.40 -16.95
C MET A 113 0.25 4.52 -17.01
N ARG A 114 0.93 4.35 -15.88
CA ARG A 114 2.40 4.37 -15.84
C ARG A 114 3.03 3.27 -16.67
N GLU A 115 2.47 2.07 -16.62
CA GLU A 115 2.97 0.95 -17.40
C GLU A 115 2.82 1.22 -18.91
N ILE A 116 1.65 1.70 -19.34
CA ILE A 116 1.38 2.04 -20.75
C ILE A 116 2.33 3.15 -21.24
N THR A 117 2.49 4.24 -20.47
CA THR A 117 3.36 5.36 -20.87
C THR A 117 4.83 4.98 -20.87
N ALA A 118 5.27 4.12 -19.96
CA ALA A 118 6.63 3.60 -19.94
C ALA A 118 6.94 2.75 -21.19
N HIS A 119 5.97 1.94 -21.66
CA HIS A 119 6.10 1.22 -22.94
C HIS A 119 6.19 2.14 -24.16
N GLN A 120 5.60 3.33 -24.08
CA GLN A 120 5.68 4.36 -25.13
C GLN A 120 6.95 5.23 -25.03
N GLY A 121 7.84 4.96 -24.06
CA GLY A 121 9.06 5.74 -23.81
C GLY A 121 8.81 7.08 -23.12
N ILE A 122 7.59 7.34 -22.65
CA ILE A 122 7.23 8.57 -21.95
C ILE A 122 7.46 8.35 -20.42
N MET A 123 8.44 9.06 -19.86
CA MET A 123 8.66 9.05 -18.41
C MET A 123 7.86 10.16 -17.76
N ILE A 124 6.93 9.77 -16.89
CA ILE A 124 6.14 10.72 -16.11
C ILE A 124 6.76 10.89 -14.73
N ASP A 125 7.12 12.12 -14.40
CA ASP A 125 7.69 12.44 -13.10
C ASP A 125 6.73 12.20 -11.93
N VAL A 126 7.32 11.77 -10.80
CA VAL A 126 6.56 11.54 -9.56
C VAL A 126 6.22 12.87 -8.92
N ILE A 127 4.96 13.28 -9.02
CA ILE A 127 4.44 14.51 -8.41
C ILE A 127 4.58 14.41 -6.88
N ARG A 128 4.95 15.51 -6.20
CA ARG A 128 5.07 15.59 -4.72
C ARG A 128 3.79 15.14 -4.00
N LEU A 129 2.62 15.45 -4.59
CA LEU A 129 1.31 15.00 -4.10
C LEU A 129 1.16 13.47 -4.08
N SER A 130 1.80 12.75 -5.01
CA SER A 130 1.78 11.28 -4.99
C SER A 130 2.56 10.70 -3.79
N LYS A 131 3.62 11.35 -3.35
CA LYS A 131 4.36 10.94 -2.14
C LYS A 131 3.54 11.20 -0.88
N LEU A 132 2.96 12.40 -0.78
CA LEU A 132 2.09 12.77 0.35
C LEU A 132 0.92 11.80 0.50
N LYS A 133 0.23 11.50 -0.61
CA LYS A 133 -0.86 10.53 -0.63
C LYS A 133 -0.45 9.16 -0.07
N THR A 134 0.70 8.63 -0.51
CA THR A 134 1.18 7.32 -0.03
C THR A 134 1.47 7.35 1.47
N THR A 135 2.10 8.41 1.98
CA THR A 135 2.33 8.57 3.41
C THR A 135 1.00 8.60 4.19
N LEU A 136 0.00 9.33 3.70
CA LEU A 136 -1.32 9.39 4.33
C LEU A 136 -2.05 8.04 4.30
N GLN A 137 -1.90 7.26 3.23
CA GLN A 137 -2.43 5.89 3.16
C GLN A 137 -1.84 5.00 4.25
N PHE A 138 -0.52 5.01 4.43
CA PHE A 138 0.13 4.23 5.49
C PHE A 138 -0.28 4.69 6.89
N ILE A 139 -0.36 5.99 7.14
CA ILE A 139 -0.86 6.54 8.42
C ILE A 139 -2.29 6.06 8.67
N SER A 140 -3.17 6.14 7.68
CA SER A 140 -4.55 5.70 7.79
C SER A 140 -4.66 4.21 8.12
N LEU A 141 -3.85 3.36 7.50
CA LEU A 141 -3.81 1.92 7.77
C LEU A 141 -3.28 1.62 9.17
N ILE A 142 -2.22 2.30 9.60
CA ILE A 142 -1.70 2.16 10.97
C ILE A 142 -2.77 2.54 12.00
N LEU A 143 -3.48 3.64 11.79
CA LEU A 143 -4.57 4.07 12.65
C LEU A 143 -5.71 3.04 12.69
N LEU A 144 -6.11 2.47 11.54
CA LEU A 144 -7.12 1.41 11.48
C LEU A 144 -6.70 0.17 12.29
N PHE A 145 -5.47 -0.28 12.15
CA PHE A 145 -4.96 -1.40 12.93
C PHE A 145 -4.96 -1.07 14.44
N LEU A 146 -4.47 0.10 14.84
CA LEU A 146 -4.42 0.51 16.23
C LEU A 146 -5.82 0.59 16.85
N VAL A 147 -6.79 1.20 16.16
CA VAL A 147 -8.17 1.28 16.61
C VAL A 147 -8.79 -0.12 16.73
N SER A 148 -8.55 -0.99 15.77
CA SER A 148 -9.03 -2.37 15.80
C SER A 148 -8.45 -3.17 16.98
N LEU A 149 -7.19 -2.95 17.35
CA LEU A 149 -6.53 -3.65 18.45
C LEU A 149 -6.95 -3.15 19.82
N THR A 150 -7.25 -1.88 19.97
CA THR A 150 -7.59 -1.28 21.28
C THR A 150 -8.94 -1.74 21.82
N ARG A 151 -9.84 -2.31 21.00
CA ARG A 151 -11.21 -2.78 21.35
C ARG A 151 -12.07 -1.77 22.12
N ASN A 152 -11.48 -0.76 22.72
CA ASN A 152 -12.12 0.40 23.32
C ASN A 152 -12.19 1.48 22.24
N SER A 153 -13.25 1.43 21.47
CA SER A 153 -13.47 2.35 20.35
C SER A 153 -13.79 3.73 20.89
N ASP A 154 -12.76 4.48 21.27
CA ASP A 154 -12.92 5.89 21.51
C ASP A 154 -13.42 6.53 20.21
N ILE A 155 -14.65 7.02 20.25
CA ILE A 155 -15.32 7.62 19.08
C ILE A 155 -14.47 8.73 18.45
N GLN A 156 -13.67 9.42 19.25
CA GLN A 156 -12.77 10.47 18.75
C GLN A 156 -11.66 9.90 17.86
N ILE A 157 -11.06 8.78 18.25
CA ILE A 157 -9.99 8.14 17.46
C ILE A 157 -10.56 7.53 16.19
N ILE A 158 -11.75 6.94 16.24
CA ILE A 158 -12.45 6.44 15.04
C ILE A 158 -12.72 7.59 14.06
N ASN A 159 -13.27 8.71 14.55
CA ASN A 159 -13.57 9.87 13.72
C ASN A 159 -12.29 10.49 13.12
N LEU A 160 -11.21 10.53 13.90
CA LEU A 160 -9.91 10.98 13.41
C LEU A 160 -9.43 10.08 12.26
N THR A 161 -9.48 8.76 12.45
CA THR A 161 -9.09 7.78 11.43
C THR A 161 -9.92 7.93 10.15
N ASN A 162 -11.24 8.04 10.29
CA ASN A 162 -12.15 8.26 9.18
C ASN A 162 -11.84 9.57 8.44
N THR A 163 -11.51 10.64 9.17
CA THR A 163 -11.11 11.93 8.58
C THR A 163 -9.82 11.81 7.77
N PHE A 164 -8.81 11.09 8.28
CA PHE A 164 -7.56 10.83 7.55
C PHE A 164 -7.81 10.05 6.24
N ILE A 165 -8.68 9.04 6.26
CA ILE A 165 -9.01 8.26 5.06
C ILE A 165 -9.73 9.14 4.03
N CYS A 166 -10.71 9.95 4.44
CA CYS A 166 -11.40 10.87 3.55
C CYS A 166 -10.45 11.92 2.95
N ALA A 167 -9.56 12.50 3.74
CA ALA A 167 -8.54 13.42 3.25
C ALA A 167 -7.61 12.74 2.24
N THR A 168 -7.20 11.49 2.51
CA THR A 168 -6.40 10.70 1.60
C THR A 168 -7.12 10.42 0.28
N ALA A 169 -8.42 10.14 0.32
CA ALA A 169 -9.24 9.95 -0.88
C ALA A 169 -9.29 11.21 -1.74
N ILE A 170 -9.51 12.37 -1.13
CA ILE A 170 -9.55 13.68 -1.83
C ILE A 170 -8.19 13.94 -2.52
N ILE A 171 -7.09 13.80 -1.79
CA ILE A 171 -5.73 14.00 -2.33
C ILE A 171 -5.43 12.99 -3.46
N SER A 172 -5.94 11.76 -3.33
CA SER A 172 -5.81 10.73 -4.36
C SER A 172 -6.51 11.14 -5.67
N VAL A 173 -7.73 11.68 -5.60
CA VAL A 173 -8.46 12.18 -6.76
C VAL A 173 -7.75 13.36 -7.40
N ILE A 174 -7.34 14.36 -6.61
CA ILE A 174 -6.60 15.52 -7.11
C ILE A 174 -5.32 15.08 -7.83
N SER A 175 -4.58 14.16 -7.22
CA SER A 175 -3.35 13.60 -7.81
C SER A 175 -3.63 12.85 -9.12
N LEU A 176 -4.77 12.15 -9.24
CA LEU A 176 -5.18 11.50 -10.48
C LEU A 176 -5.49 12.52 -11.58
N MET A 177 -6.25 13.58 -11.25
CA MET A 177 -6.60 14.62 -12.24
C MET A 177 -5.35 15.33 -12.79
N ILE A 178 -4.37 15.61 -11.92
CA ILE A 178 -3.09 16.19 -12.37
C ILE A 178 -2.36 15.21 -13.29
N TYR A 179 -2.37 13.92 -12.94
CA TYR A 179 -1.71 12.87 -13.71
C TYR A 179 -2.30 12.74 -15.11
N ILE A 180 -3.63 12.74 -15.24
CA ILE A 180 -4.33 12.67 -16.54
C ILE A 180 -4.02 13.89 -17.42
N LYS A 181 -3.77 15.07 -16.82
CA LYS A 181 -3.43 16.28 -17.59
C LYS A 181 -1.98 16.29 -18.08
N THR A 182 -1.11 15.47 -17.51
CA THR A 182 0.32 15.40 -17.87
C THR A 182 0.63 14.28 -18.86
N VAL A 183 -0.33 13.40 -19.12
CA VAL A 183 -0.30 12.35 -20.15
C VAL A 183 -0.96 12.86 -21.42
#